data_167e3954e8f1e3f4da1948efa63310bf
#
_entry.id   167e3954e8f1e3f4da1948efa63310bf
#
_cell.length_a   1.000
_cell.length_b   1.000
_cell.length_c   1.000
_cell.angle_alpha   90.00
_cell.angle_beta   90.00
_cell.angle_gamma   90.00
#
_symmetry.space_group_name_H-M   'P 1'
#
loop_
_entity.id
_entity.type
_entity.pdbx_description
1 polymer ?
#
loop_
_entity_poly.entity_id
_entity_poly.type
_entity_poly.pdbx_seq_one_letter_code
_entity_poly.pdbx_strand_id
1 'polypeptide(L)'
;QADFLKRHLASSIVRDFEYLRLVGFGGKPWVTLGQSYGGFLTLSYLSLFPEGVAASFTCGGIPHVPASASEVYAHNFPRMAAKTQQYYDRYPADVERVAALADAIEEQKPALPDGSPMTVERLQLMGSDFGMKPSFERMHWIIDHAFVDGDGTLSCGTSVSDSFLMRAFERTNTRTD
;
A
#
# COMPACT_ATOMS: atom_id res chain seq x y z
N GLN A 1 24.88 3.43 -3.13
CA GLN A 1 23.46 3.11 -3.33
C GLN A 1 22.54 4.26 -2.92
N ALA A 2 22.70 4.84 -1.69
CA ALA A 2 21.91 5.96 -1.22
C ALA A 2 21.97 7.20 -2.15
N ASP A 3 23.15 7.57 -2.67
CA ASP A 3 23.32 8.70 -3.57
C ASP A 3 22.69 8.46 -4.94
N PHE A 4 22.60 7.23 -5.37
CA PHE A 4 21.84 6.88 -6.58
C PHE A 4 20.35 7.08 -6.34
N LEU A 5 19.79 6.56 -5.24
CA LEU A 5 18.37 6.70 -4.91
C LEU A 5 17.93 8.15 -4.72
N LYS A 6 18.78 9.01 -4.14
CA LYS A 6 18.50 10.45 -4.01
C LYS A 6 18.26 11.17 -5.35
N ARG A 7 18.73 10.61 -6.45
CA ARG A 7 18.52 11.17 -7.79
C ARG A 7 17.14 10.86 -8.38
N HIS A 8 16.33 10.06 -7.68
CA HIS A 8 14.99 9.63 -8.11
C HIS A 8 13.88 10.19 -7.21
N LEU A 9 14.19 11.22 -6.43
CA LEU A 9 13.24 11.90 -5.55
C LEU A 9 12.41 12.95 -6.31
N ALA A 10 11.34 13.43 -5.69
CA ALA A 10 10.43 14.43 -6.26
C ALA A 10 11.13 15.63 -6.88
N SER A 11 12.15 16.17 -6.22
CA SER A 11 12.92 17.32 -6.74
C SER A 11 13.68 17.01 -8.03
N SER A 12 14.16 15.79 -8.23
CA SER A 12 14.84 15.38 -9.46
C SER A 12 13.82 15.19 -10.59
N ILE A 13 12.72 14.50 -10.32
CA ILE A 13 11.63 14.30 -11.29
C ILE A 13 11.10 15.65 -11.79
N VAL A 14 10.88 16.59 -10.88
CA VAL A 14 10.38 17.93 -11.23
C VAL A 14 11.38 18.71 -12.08
N ARG A 15 12.69 18.59 -11.82
CA ARG A 15 13.73 19.20 -12.67
C ARG A 15 13.78 18.61 -14.07
N ASP A 16 13.55 17.31 -14.20
CA ASP A 16 13.46 16.65 -15.50
C ASP A 16 12.25 17.17 -16.29
N PHE A 17 11.10 17.35 -15.65
CA PHE A 17 9.93 17.97 -16.27
C PHE A 17 10.16 19.41 -16.67
N GLU A 18 10.84 20.21 -15.83
CA GLU A 18 11.20 21.58 -16.16
C GLU A 18 12.15 21.65 -17.36
N TYR A 19 13.14 20.76 -17.40
CA TYR A 19 14.03 20.64 -18.56
C TYR A 19 13.24 20.33 -19.84
N LEU A 20 12.34 19.36 -19.79
CA LEU A 20 11.47 19.01 -20.92
C LEU A 20 10.59 20.19 -21.35
N ARG A 21 10.01 20.92 -20.41
CA ARG A 21 9.22 22.12 -20.70
C ARG A 21 10.02 23.17 -21.48
N LEU A 22 11.23 23.43 -21.03
CA LEU A 22 12.10 24.43 -21.65
C LEU A 22 12.60 24.01 -23.02
N VAL A 23 13.11 22.78 -23.15
CA VAL A 23 13.80 22.32 -24.37
C VAL A 23 12.82 21.75 -25.41
N GLY A 24 11.82 20.98 -24.93
CA GLY A 24 10.90 20.25 -25.81
C GLY A 24 9.61 20.99 -26.14
N PHE A 25 9.18 21.90 -25.26
CA PHE A 25 7.86 22.55 -25.36
C PHE A 25 7.91 24.08 -25.40
N GLY A 26 9.07 24.64 -25.73
CA GLY A 26 9.23 26.06 -25.97
C GLY A 26 9.07 26.97 -24.75
N GLY A 27 9.23 26.43 -23.54
CA GLY A 27 9.26 27.20 -22.29
C GLY A 27 7.91 27.75 -21.81
N LYS A 28 6.80 27.43 -22.47
CA LYS A 28 5.47 27.89 -22.03
C LYS A 28 5.07 27.29 -20.69
N PRO A 29 4.43 28.07 -19.77
CA PRO A 29 3.92 27.53 -18.52
C PRO A 29 2.89 26.41 -18.75
N TRP A 30 2.98 25.37 -17.91
CA TRP A 30 2.12 24.20 -18.01
C TRP A 30 0.95 24.26 -17.03
N VAL A 31 -0.16 23.62 -17.41
CA VAL A 31 -1.19 23.18 -16.47
C VAL A 31 -0.81 21.79 -15.98
N THR A 32 -0.70 21.64 -14.66
CA THR A 32 -0.31 20.35 -14.03
C THR A 32 -1.48 19.72 -13.30
N LEU A 33 -1.57 18.39 -13.38
CA LEU A 33 -2.49 17.57 -12.62
C LEU A 33 -1.72 16.43 -11.94
N GLY A 34 -1.80 16.35 -10.62
CA GLY A 34 -1.15 15.29 -9.86
C GLY A 34 -2.12 14.59 -8.91
N GLN A 35 -2.12 13.26 -8.96
CA GLN A 35 -2.86 12.41 -8.04
C GLN A 35 -1.89 11.63 -7.14
N SER A 36 -2.23 11.49 -5.84
CA SER A 36 -1.42 10.77 -4.86
C SER A 36 0.02 11.32 -4.83
N TYR A 37 1.05 10.53 -5.11
CA TYR A 37 2.43 10.98 -5.22
C TYR A 37 2.61 12.07 -6.29
N GLY A 38 1.84 12.03 -7.37
CA GLY A 38 1.79 13.11 -8.37
C GLY A 38 1.35 14.46 -7.77
N GLY A 39 0.53 14.45 -6.72
CA GLY A 39 0.20 15.66 -5.97
C GLY A 39 1.41 16.25 -5.24
N PHE A 40 2.30 15.42 -4.69
CA PHE A 40 3.57 15.87 -4.12
C PHE A 40 4.47 16.49 -5.20
N LEU A 41 4.47 15.91 -6.41
CA LEU A 41 5.23 16.46 -7.54
C LEU A 41 4.68 17.81 -7.99
N THR A 42 3.36 18.00 -8.08
CA THR A 42 2.77 19.31 -8.46
C THR A 42 3.10 20.39 -7.44
N LEU A 43 3.05 20.10 -6.15
CA LEU A 43 3.42 21.04 -5.09
C LEU A 43 4.94 21.34 -5.09
N SER A 44 5.76 20.31 -5.33
CA SER A 44 7.20 20.50 -5.51
C SER A 44 7.52 21.36 -6.73
N TYR A 45 6.76 21.18 -7.82
CA TYR A 45 6.94 21.98 -9.03
C TYR A 45 6.58 23.45 -8.79
N LEU A 46 5.44 23.71 -8.14
CA LEU A 46 5.06 25.07 -7.74
C LEU A 46 6.11 25.75 -6.84
N SER A 47 6.77 24.98 -5.98
CA SER A 47 7.79 25.51 -5.07
C SER A 47 9.12 25.78 -5.75
N LEU A 48 9.53 24.96 -6.72
CA LEU A 48 10.84 25.05 -7.36
C LEU A 48 10.83 25.90 -8.63
N PHE A 49 9.73 25.87 -9.38
CA PHE A 49 9.59 26.54 -10.70
C PHE A 49 8.20 27.16 -10.87
N PRO A 50 7.80 28.12 -10.01
CA PRO A 50 6.46 28.73 -10.06
C PRO A 50 6.16 29.39 -11.41
N GLU A 51 7.17 29.93 -12.08
CA GLU A 51 7.05 30.54 -13.42
C GLU A 51 6.77 29.52 -14.54
N GLY A 52 7.06 28.24 -14.29
CA GLY A 52 6.77 27.13 -15.20
C GLY A 52 5.34 26.62 -15.11
N VAL A 53 4.51 27.12 -14.18
CA VAL A 53 3.18 26.61 -13.90
C VAL A 53 2.12 27.68 -14.13
N ALA A 54 1.21 27.45 -15.07
CA ALA A 54 0.05 28.31 -15.32
C ALA A 54 -1.11 28.00 -14.36
N ALA A 55 -1.34 26.73 -14.03
CA ALA A 55 -2.31 26.25 -13.05
C ALA A 55 -1.89 24.86 -12.54
N SER A 56 -2.28 24.52 -11.33
CA SER A 56 -1.97 23.23 -10.73
C SER A 56 -3.19 22.63 -10.02
N PHE A 57 -3.47 21.37 -10.32
CA PHE A 57 -4.51 20.57 -9.70
C PHE A 57 -3.88 19.42 -8.92
N THR A 58 -4.21 19.31 -7.63
CA THR A 58 -3.69 18.28 -6.73
C THR A 58 -4.84 17.47 -6.15
N CYS A 59 -4.82 16.16 -6.38
CA CYS A 59 -5.83 15.22 -5.92
C CYS A 59 -5.23 14.18 -4.97
N GLY A 60 -5.64 14.18 -3.68
CA GLY A 60 -5.25 13.17 -2.69
C GLY A 60 -3.75 13.07 -2.42
N GLY A 61 -2.98 14.13 -2.64
CA GLY A 61 -1.53 14.16 -2.52
C GLY A 61 -1.03 15.41 -1.79
N ILE A 62 -1.59 15.74 -0.63
CA ILE A 62 -1.10 16.86 0.19
C ILE A 62 -0.16 16.29 1.26
N PRO A 63 1.15 16.60 1.20
CA PRO A 63 2.11 16.14 2.20
C PRO A 63 1.98 16.93 3.51
N HIS A 64 2.35 16.30 4.60
CA HIS A 64 2.71 16.99 5.85
C HIS A 64 4.16 17.50 5.69
N VAL A 65 4.37 18.81 5.72
CA VAL A 65 5.69 19.42 5.52
C VAL A 65 5.97 20.46 6.60
N PRO A 66 7.13 20.41 7.24
CA PRO A 66 8.10 19.31 7.24
C PRO A 66 7.62 18.13 8.09
N ALA A 67 7.93 16.91 7.68
CA ALA A 67 7.63 15.73 8.46
C ALA A 67 8.74 14.69 8.40
N SER A 68 9.08 14.11 9.54
CA SER A 68 9.85 12.88 9.61
C SER A 68 8.94 11.66 9.43
N ALA A 69 9.48 10.51 9.02
CA ALA A 69 8.73 9.26 8.97
C ALA A 69 8.10 8.92 10.33
N SER A 70 8.85 9.11 11.43
CA SER A 70 8.37 8.88 12.79
C SER A 70 7.13 9.70 13.14
N GLU A 71 7.12 10.98 12.75
CA GLU A 71 5.98 11.88 12.98
C GLU A 71 4.74 11.45 12.18
N VAL A 72 4.92 11.07 10.91
CA VAL A 72 3.82 10.54 10.09
C VAL A 72 3.25 9.27 10.69
N TYR A 73 4.09 8.34 11.13
CA TYR A 73 3.64 7.10 11.76
C TYR A 73 2.98 7.33 13.12
N ALA A 74 3.43 8.29 13.91
CA ALA A 74 2.78 8.64 15.18
C ALA A 74 1.31 9.05 14.98
N HIS A 75 0.97 9.66 13.83
CA HIS A 75 -0.41 9.97 13.47
C HIS A 75 -1.16 8.80 12.81
N ASN A 76 -0.47 7.94 12.07
CA ASN A 76 -1.12 6.87 11.31
C ASN A 76 -1.42 5.64 12.15
N PHE A 77 -0.53 5.22 13.06
CA PHE A 77 -0.73 4.02 13.88
C PHE A 77 -2.01 4.05 14.71
N PRO A 78 -2.38 5.14 15.43
CA PRO A 78 -3.65 5.16 16.16
C PRO A 78 -4.87 5.00 15.26
N ARG A 79 -4.83 5.57 14.05
CA ARG A 79 -5.91 5.43 13.06
C ARG A 79 -6.01 4.02 12.51
N MET A 80 -4.86 3.38 12.24
CA MET A 80 -4.82 1.99 11.80
C MET A 80 -5.34 1.07 12.90
N ALA A 81 -4.92 1.25 14.16
CA ALA A 81 -5.43 0.49 15.29
C ALA A 81 -6.94 0.63 15.44
N ALA A 82 -7.49 1.84 15.33
CA ALA A 82 -8.93 2.06 15.37
C ALA A 82 -9.67 1.38 14.21
N LYS A 83 -9.09 1.34 13.00
CA LYS A 83 -9.66 0.62 11.86
C LYS A 83 -9.64 -0.89 12.07
N THR A 84 -8.56 -1.42 12.59
CA THR A 84 -8.44 -2.85 12.94
C THR A 84 -9.47 -3.23 14.00
N GLN A 85 -9.66 -2.39 15.03
CA GLN A 85 -10.70 -2.62 16.03
C GLN A 85 -12.10 -2.64 15.41
N GLN A 86 -12.45 -1.67 14.54
CA GLN A 86 -13.73 -1.66 13.82
C GLN A 86 -13.96 -2.93 12.98
N TYR A 87 -12.90 -3.49 12.41
CA TYR A 87 -12.96 -4.74 11.67
C TYR A 87 -13.32 -5.91 12.61
N TYR A 88 -12.61 -6.05 13.71
CA TYR A 88 -12.86 -7.12 14.69
C TYR A 88 -14.18 -6.95 15.45
N ASP A 89 -14.65 -5.72 15.68
CA ASP A 89 -15.98 -5.48 16.24
C ASP A 89 -17.09 -6.01 15.30
N ARG A 90 -16.87 -5.92 13.99
CA ARG A 90 -17.79 -6.40 12.97
C ARG A 90 -17.67 -7.90 12.72
N TYR A 91 -16.46 -8.45 12.80
CA TYR A 91 -16.15 -9.86 12.57
C TYR A 91 -15.35 -10.45 13.73
N PRO A 92 -15.97 -10.64 14.92
CA PRO A 92 -15.23 -11.05 16.12
C PRO A 92 -14.56 -12.41 15.99
N ALA A 93 -15.13 -13.35 15.22
CA ALA A 93 -14.53 -14.66 14.97
C ALA A 93 -13.20 -14.58 14.20
N ASP A 94 -12.95 -13.49 13.48
CA ASP A 94 -11.72 -13.34 12.70
C ASP A 94 -10.51 -13.06 13.59
N VAL A 95 -10.67 -12.68 14.83
CA VAL A 95 -9.55 -12.55 15.79
C VAL A 95 -8.83 -13.89 15.93
N GLU A 96 -9.60 -14.96 16.24
CA GLU A 96 -9.04 -16.32 16.40
C GLU A 96 -8.57 -16.89 15.06
N ARG A 97 -9.32 -16.65 13.98
CA ARG A 97 -8.95 -17.10 12.63
C ARG A 97 -7.64 -16.51 12.14
N VAL A 98 -7.43 -15.22 12.34
CA VAL A 98 -6.17 -14.53 11.95
C VAL A 98 -5.00 -15.03 12.80
N ALA A 99 -5.20 -15.26 14.09
CA ALA A 99 -4.19 -15.85 14.96
C ALA A 99 -3.79 -17.26 14.49
N ALA A 100 -4.79 -18.14 14.30
CA ALA A 100 -4.56 -19.49 13.78
C ALA A 100 -3.89 -19.50 12.40
N LEU A 101 -4.23 -18.54 11.55
CA LEU A 101 -3.62 -18.39 10.23
C LEU A 101 -2.16 -17.97 10.34
N ALA A 102 -1.81 -17.07 11.25
CA ALA A 102 -0.44 -16.70 11.51
C ALA A 102 0.40 -17.88 11.99
N ASP A 103 -0.13 -18.66 12.95
CA ASP A 103 0.53 -19.88 13.45
C ASP A 103 0.72 -20.91 12.33
N ALA A 104 -0.30 -21.14 11.51
CA ALA A 104 -0.22 -22.06 10.38
C ALA A 104 0.80 -21.63 9.32
N ILE A 105 0.90 -20.33 9.05
CA ILE A 105 1.92 -19.78 8.12
C ILE A 105 3.34 -20.04 8.67
N GLU A 106 3.58 -19.82 9.96
CA GLU A 106 4.87 -20.07 10.58
C GLU A 106 5.24 -21.57 10.62
N GLU A 107 4.28 -22.44 10.88
CA GLU A 107 4.50 -23.87 10.96
C GLU A 107 4.67 -24.51 9.57
N GLN A 108 3.75 -24.23 8.64
CA GLN A 108 3.70 -24.88 7.33
C GLN A 108 4.62 -24.24 6.30
N LYS A 109 4.98 -22.96 6.47
CA LYS A 109 5.82 -22.16 5.55
C LYS A 109 5.36 -22.29 4.09
N PRO A 110 4.07 -22.03 3.80
CA PRO A 110 3.54 -22.23 2.47
C PRO A 110 4.19 -21.26 1.46
N ALA A 111 4.29 -21.73 0.21
CA ALA A 111 4.79 -20.90 -0.89
C ALA A 111 3.62 -20.19 -1.60
N LEU A 112 3.85 -18.96 -2.03
CA LEU A 112 2.96 -18.24 -2.93
C LEU A 112 3.07 -18.79 -4.37
N PRO A 113 2.15 -18.44 -5.29
CA PRO A 113 2.15 -18.97 -6.67
C PRO A 113 3.46 -18.76 -7.45
N ASP A 114 4.25 -17.75 -7.12
CA ASP A 114 5.56 -17.50 -7.72
C ASP A 114 6.73 -18.22 -7.02
N GLY A 115 6.43 -19.05 -6.03
CA GLY A 115 7.42 -19.78 -5.23
C GLY A 115 8.03 -18.96 -4.09
N SER A 116 7.69 -17.67 -3.95
CA SER A 116 8.14 -16.87 -2.80
C SER A 116 7.42 -17.30 -1.52
N PRO A 117 8.04 -17.14 -0.33
CA PRO A 117 7.41 -17.57 0.91
C PRO A 117 6.22 -16.67 1.29
N MET A 118 5.12 -17.28 1.72
CA MET A 118 4.10 -16.58 2.50
C MET A 118 4.60 -16.40 3.93
N THR A 119 4.63 -15.18 4.43
CA THR A 119 5.10 -14.86 5.79
C THR A 119 4.03 -14.13 6.59
N VAL A 120 4.19 -14.09 7.92
CA VAL A 120 3.27 -13.34 8.80
C VAL A 120 3.32 -11.83 8.48
N GLU A 121 4.48 -11.29 8.08
CA GLU A 121 4.60 -9.90 7.65
C GLU A 121 3.77 -9.64 6.38
N ARG A 122 3.70 -10.60 5.45
CA ARG A 122 2.82 -10.47 4.29
C ARG A 122 1.33 -10.52 4.68
N LEU A 123 0.96 -11.35 5.67
CA LEU A 123 -0.39 -11.35 6.24
C LEU A 123 -0.72 -9.97 6.83
N GLN A 124 0.18 -9.40 7.63
CA GLN A 124 0.02 -8.07 8.20
C GLN A 124 -0.09 -6.98 7.12
N LEU A 125 0.71 -7.09 6.04
CA LEU A 125 0.67 -6.14 4.92
C LEU A 125 -0.69 -6.11 4.21
N MET A 126 -1.43 -7.22 4.18
CA MET A 126 -2.79 -7.26 3.64
C MET A 126 -3.74 -6.32 4.38
N GLY A 127 -3.51 -6.05 5.67
CA GLY A 127 -4.27 -5.08 6.48
C GLY A 127 -4.22 -3.65 5.94
N SER A 128 -3.28 -3.32 5.05
CA SER A 128 -3.24 -2.03 4.34
C SER A 128 -4.50 -1.76 3.52
N ASP A 129 -5.27 -2.80 3.16
CA ASP A 129 -6.57 -2.68 2.50
C ASP A 129 -7.61 -1.94 3.34
N PHE A 130 -7.47 -1.89 4.67
CA PHE A 130 -8.38 -1.14 5.53
C PHE A 130 -8.35 0.38 5.29
N GLY A 131 -7.37 0.89 4.58
CA GLY A 131 -7.32 2.28 4.09
C GLY A 131 -8.25 2.56 2.91
N MET A 132 -8.81 1.53 2.25
CA MET A 132 -9.65 1.63 1.05
C MET A 132 -11.10 1.18 1.32
N LYS A 133 -12.01 1.45 0.37
CA LYS A 133 -13.41 1.00 0.42
C LYS A 133 -13.74 0.21 -0.85
N PRO A 134 -14.52 -0.89 -0.76
CA PRO A 134 -14.86 -1.68 0.42
C PRO A 134 -13.68 -2.56 0.83
N SER A 135 -13.44 -2.74 2.12
CA SER A 135 -12.28 -3.48 2.61
C SER A 135 -12.60 -4.55 3.64
N PHE A 136 -13.47 -4.26 4.60
CA PHE A 136 -13.76 -5.17 5.71
C PHE A 136 -14.41 -6.47 5.23
N GLU A 137 -15.44 -6.39 4.39
CA GLU A 137 -16.09 -7.55 3.80
C GLU A 137 -15.13 -8.41 3.00
N ARG A 138 -14.32 -7.76 2.17
CA ARG A 138 -13.34 -8.43 1.33
C ARG A 138 -12.29 -9.15 2.18
N MET A 139 -11.78 -8.50 3.23
CA MET A 139 -10.80 -9.13 4.12
C MET A 139 -11.42 -10.29 4.89
N HIS A 140 -12.63 -10.11 5.41
CA HIS A 140 -13.36 -11.19 6.07
C HIS A 140 -13.49 -12.44 5.19
N TRP A 141 -13.92 -12.27 3.93
CA TRP A 141 -14.04 -13.41 3.01
C TRP A 141 -12.70 -14.07 2.68
N ILE A 142 -11.61 -13.32 2.63
CA ILE A 142 -10.28 -13.88 2.43
C ILE A 142 -9.87 -14.72 3.65
N ILE A 143 -10.12 -14.23 4.85
CA ILE A 143 -9.80 -14.94 6.09
C ILE A 143 -10.72 -16.14 6.31
N ASP A 144 -12.02 -16.00 6.00
CA ASP A 144 -13.00 -17.08 6.12
C ASP A 144 -12.65 -18.29 5.23
N HIS A 145 -12.07 -18.04 4.06
CA HIS A 145 -11.63 -19.07 3.12
C HIS A 145 -10.12 -19.41 3.22
N ALA A 146 -9.47 -19.03 4.33
CA ALA A 146 -8.02 -19.21 4.47
C ALA A 146 -7.60 -20.66 4.69
N PHE A 147 -8.49 -21.52 5.17
CA PHE A 147 -8.18 -22.92 5.50
C PHE A 147 -8.97 -23.91 4.66
N VAL A 148 -8.35 -25.07 4.46
CA VAL A 148 -8.97 -26.25 3.86
C VAL A 148 -8.80 -27.43 4.80
N ASP A 149 -9.87 -28.16 5.09
CA ASP A 149 -9.79 -29.43 5.81
C ASP A 149 -9.25 -30.56 4.93
N GLY A 150 -8.84 -31.64 5.58
CA GLY A 150 -8.30 -32.81 4.86
C GLY A 150 -9.30 -33.49 3.90
N ASP A 151 -10.59 -33.18 4.00
CA ASP A 151 -11.65 -33.61 3.08
C ASP A 151 -11.97 -32.59 1.97
N GLY A 152 -11.25 -31.45 1.94
CA GLY A 152 -11.44 -30.39 0.95
C GLY A 152 -12.50 -29.36 1.32
N THR A 153 -13.10 -29.43 2.52
CA THR A 153 -14.04 -28.42 3.00
C THR A 153 -13.30 -27.17 3.49
N LEU A 154 -13.91 -25.99 3.27
CA LEU A 154 -13.40 -24.72 3.78
C LEU A 154 -13.85 -24.58 5.24
N SER A 155 -12.93 -24.81 6.15
CA SER A 155 -13.17 -24.61 7.59
C SER A 155 -11.88 -24.14 8.26
N CYS A 156 -11.92 -23.90 9.56
CA CYS A 156 -10.71 -23.68 10.36
C CYS A 156 -9.91 -25.01 10.43
N GLY A 157 -9.27 -25.35 9.32
CA GLY A 157 -8.64 -26.64 9.07
C GLY A 157 -7.12 -26.60 9.16
N THR A 158 -6.52 -27.73 8.78
CA THR A 158 -5.09 -27.99 8.99
C THR A 158 -4.19 -27.42 7.93
N SER A 159 -4.69 -26.98 6.77
CA SER A 159 -3.89 -26.47 5.67
C SER A 159 -4.30 -25.08 5.23
N VAL A 160 -3.31 -24.23 4.93
CA VAL A 160 -3.55 -22.94 4.30
C VAL A 160 -4.01 -23.17 2.85
N SER A 161 -5.13 -22.55 2.45
CA SER A 161 -5.75 -22.80 1.14
C SER A 161 -4.98 -22.09 -0.01
N ASP A 162 -4.99 -22.71 -1.18
CA ASP A 162 -4.45 -22.09 -2.41
C ASP A 162 -5.20 -20.80 -2.77
N SER A 163 -6.50 -20.74 -2.46
CA SER A 163 -7.30 -19.53 -2.67
C SER A 163 -6.77 -18.37 -1.84
N PHE A 164 -6.46 -18.59 -0.57
CA PHE A 164 -5.85 -17.59 0.29
C PHE A 164 -4.48 -17.19 -0.23
N LEU A 165 -3.62 -18.14 -0.59
CA LEU A 165 -2.27 -17.86 -1.09
C LEU A 165 -2.30 -17.04 -2.38
N MET A 166 -3.24 -17.32 -3.29
CA MET A 166 -3.44 -16.50 -4.48
C MET A 166 -3.85 -15.07 -4.14
N ARG A 167 -4.79 -14.89 -3.20
CA ARG A 167 -5.23 -13.56 -2.75
C ARG A 167 -4.13 -12.79 -2.03
N ALA A 168 -3.32 -13.47 -1.23
CA ALA A 168 -2.14 -12.88 -0.59
C ALA A 168 -1.12 -12.43 -1.64
N PHE A 169 -0.85 -13.25 -2.63
CA PHE A 169 0.02 -12.92 -3.75
C PHE A 169 -0.43 -11.67 -4.51
N GLU A 170 -1.69 -11.64 -4.98
CA GLU A 170 -2.26 -10.50 -5.69
C GLU A 170 -2.16 -9.17 -4.91
N ARG A 171 -2.20 -9.24 -3.57
CA ARG A 171 -2.20 -8.03 -2.71
C ARG A 171 -0.84 -7.59 -2.24
N THR A 172 0.11 -8.50 -2.18
CA THR A 172 1.43 -8.21 -1.63
C THR A 172 2.50 -8.10 -2.71
N ASN A 173 2.33 -8.73 -3.87
CA ASN A 173 3.33 -8.73 -4.93
C ASN A 173 3.42 -7.37 -5.66
N THR A 174 2.32 -6.66 -5.84
CA THR A 174 2.29 -5.34 -6.49
C THR A 174 2.82 -4.20 -5.61
N ARG A 175 3.21 -4.48 -4.37
CA ARG A 175 3.68 -3.51 -3.38
C ARG A 175 5.14 -3.71 -2.97
N THR A 176 5.82 -4.64 -3.60
CA THR A 176 7.23 -4.96 -3.35
C THR A 176 8.19 -4.40 -4.41
N ASP A 177 7.67 -3.67 -5.41
CA ASP A 177 8.46 -3.00 -6.45
C ASP A 177 8.83 -1.57 -6.08
#